data_b87c8d4e4c0c03163ade44d09a0a9c97
#
_entry.id   b87c8d4e4c0c03163ade44d09a0a9c97
#
_cell.length_a   1.000
_cell.length_b   1.000
_cell.length_c   1.000
_cell.angle_alpha   90.00
_cell.angle_beta   90.00
_cell.angle_gamma   90.00
#
_symmetry.space_group_name_H-M   'P 1'
#
loop_
_entity.id
_entity.type
_entity.pdbx_description
1 polymer ?
#
loop_
_entity_poly.entity_id
_entity_poly.type
_entity_poly.pdbx_seq_one_letter_code
_entity_poly.pdbx_strand_id
1 'polypeptide(L)'
;MKKGICCAGNMIVDITYPIETWPKQNELTHITEGITRSTGGSVCNTISDLARLDPQLPLVASGFAGHDAEGDFVLQEMGKYKNIDLSMVKRNGRTSFTAVMSNNQTKERTFFQHAGANAYYGEDDIDWDKLDVNIFHIGYIL
;
A
#
# COMPACT_ATOMS: atom_id res chain seq x y z
N MET A 1 -20.60 21.51 0.72
CA MET A 1 -19.22 21.04 0.98
C MET A 1 -18.97 19.77 0.17
N LYS A 2 -17.75 19.59 -0.34
CA LYS A 2 -17.36 18.27 -0.93
C LYS A 2 -17.30 17.26 0.20
N LYS A 3 -18.06 16.17 0.12
CA LYS A 3 -18.02 15.09 1.12
C LYS A 3 -16.82 14.13 0.93
N GLY A 4 -16.14 14.23 -0.20
CA GLY A 4 -14.91 13.51 -0.44
C GLY A 4 -15.06 12.08 -0.97
N ILE A 5 -13.96 11.34 -0.91
CA ILE A 5 -13.82 9.98 -1.44
C ILE A 5 -13.18 9.10 -0.36
N CYS A 6 -13.77 7.94 -0.11
CA CYS A 6 -13.12 6.87 0.65
C CYS A 6 -12.44 5.90 -0.31
N CYS A 7 -11.16 5.60 -0.06
CA CYS A 7 -10.45 4.52 -0.71
C CYS A 7 -10.24 3.39 0.28
N ALA A 8 -10.82 2.23 0.00
CA ALA A 8 -10.79 1.05 0.84
C ALA A 8 -10.10 -0.14 0.13
N GLY A 9 -9.48 -1.02 0.90
CA GLY A 9 -8.83 -2.22 0.39
C GLY A 9 -7.39 -2.39 0.88
N ASN A 10 -6.52 -2.92 0.02
CA ASN A 10 -5.17 -3.27 0.43
C ASN A 10 -4.21 -2.08 0.50
N MET A 11 -3.40 -2.10 1.55
CA MET A 11 -2.26 -1.20 1.78
C MET A 11 -1.01 -2.08 1.88
N ILE A 12 -0.01 -1.80 1.06
CA ILE A 12 1.17 -2.68 0.86
C ILE A 12 2.44 -1.84 0.93
N VAL A 13 3.52 -2.45 1.36
CA VAL A 13 4.88 -1.94 1.16
C VAL A 13 5.55 -2.72 0.04
N ASP A 14 5.99 -2.03 -0.99
CA ASP A 14 6.80 -2.61 -2.06
C ASP A 14 8.29 -2.34 -1.78
N ILE A 15 9.09 -3.41 -1.68
CA ILE A 15 10.53 -3.35 -1.49
C ILE A 15 11.18 -3.86 -2.76
N THR A 16 11.81 -2.96 -3.51
CA THR A 16 12.47 -3.31 -4.77
C THR A 16 13.94 -3.63 -4.53
N TYR A 17 14.32 -4.82 -4.94
CA TYR A 17 15.69 -5.35 -4.90
C TYR A 17 16.25 -5.42 -6.32
N PRO A 18 17.15 -4.52 -6.72
CA PRO A 18 17.83 -4.64 -7.99
C PRO A 18 18.77 -5.86 -7.99
N ILE A 19 18.68 -6.71 -9.00
CA ILE A 19 19.51 -7.90 -9.14
C ILE A 19 20.30 -7.86 -10.44
N GLU A 20 21.48 -8.49 -10.45
CA GLU A 20 22.33 -8.56 -11.65
C GLU A 20 21.72 -9.47 -12.72
N THR A 21 21.33 -10.67 -12.33
CA THR A 21 20.79 -11.70 -13.21
C THR A 21 19.75 -12.53 -12.49
N TRP A 22 18.86 -13.18 -13.24
CA TRP A 22 17.95 -14.17 -12.69
C TRP A 22 18.72 -15.47 -12.37
N PRO A 23 18.76 -15.89 -11.11
CA PRO A 23 19.37 -17.16 -10.76
C PRO A 23 18.44 -18.31 -11.15
N LYS A 24 19.00 -19.45 -11.52
CA LYS A 24 18.24 -20.70 -11.56
C LYS A 24 17.99 -21.19 -10.15
N GLN A 25 17.13 -22.19 -10.02
CA GLN A 25 16.87 -22.82 -8.74
C GLN A 25 18.20 -23.33 -8.12
N ASN A 26 18.40 -23.03 -6.84
CA ASN A 26 19.62 -23.34 -6.06
C ASN A 26 20.90 -22.57 -6.48
N GLU A 27 20.78 -21.57 -7.33
CA GLU A 27 21.87 -20.64 -7.64
C GLU A 27 21.75 -19.35 -6.83
N LEU A 28 22.85 -18.63 -6.70
CA LEU A 28 22.95 -17.34 -6.04
C LEU A 28 22.99 -16.22 -7.07
N THR A 29 22.33 -15.12 -6.81
CA THR A 29 22.54 -13.84 -7.49
C THR A 29 22.83 -12.75 -6.46
N HIS A 30 23.42 -11.65 -6.90
CA HIS A 30 23.69 -10.50 -6.03
C HIS A 30 22.57 -9.45 -6.15
N ILE A 31 22.15 -8.95 -5.00
CA ILE A 31 21.37 -7.71 -4.92
C ILE A 31 22.37 -6.57 -5.02
N THR A 32 22.15 -5.67 -5.96
CA THR A 32 23.01 -4.51 -6.17
C THR A 32 22.53 -3.32 -5.35
N GLU A 33 23.27 -2.22 -5.40
CA GLU A 33 22.87 -0.97 -4.76
C GLU A 33 21.54 -0.43 -5.32
N GLY A 34 20.86 0.39 -4.51
CA GLY A 34 19.62 1.02 -4.93
C GLY A 34 18.35 0.27 -4.49
N ILE A 35 18.41 -0.47 -3.38
CA ILE A 35 17.19 -1.00 -2.73
C ILE A 35 16.27 0.16 -2.38
N THR A 36 15.02 0.08 -2.83
CA THR A 36 14.01 1.11 -2.58
C THR A 36 12.80 0.55 -1.86
N ARG A 37 12.14 1.40 -1.10
CA ARG A 37 10.89 1.08 -0.42
C ARG A 37 9.85 2.15 -0.74
N SER A 38 8.66 1.72 -1.12
CA SER A 38 7.52 2.58 -1.42
C SER A 38 6.23 1.99 -0.88
N THR A 39 5.24 2.84 -0.69
CA THR A 39 3.88 2.35 -0.46
C THR A 39 3.27 1.87 -1.76
N GLY A 40 2.44 0.85 -1.67
CA GLY A 40 1.72 0.23 -2.78
C GLY A 40 0.33 -0.21 -2.36
N GLY A 41 -0.31 -0.97 -3.25
CA GLY A 41 -1.69 -1.37 -3.10
C GLY A 41 -2.67 -0.32 -3.60
N SER A 42 -3.92 -0.74 -3.80
CA SER A 42 -4.93 0.14 -4.40
C SER A 42 -5.20 1.39 -3.57
N VAL A 43 -5.26 1.25 -2.25
CA VAL A 43 -5.56 2.38 -1.35
C VAL A 43 -4.44 3.41 -1.44
N CYS A 44 -3.19 3.02 -1.16
CA CYS A 44 -2.09 3.97 -1.12
C CYS A 44 -1.87 4.68 -2.46
N ASN A 45 -1.94 3.94 -3.58
CA ASN A 45 -1.74 4.51 -4.90
C ASN A 45 -2.86 5.48 -5.27
N THR A 46 -4.12 5.02 -5.19
CA THR A 46 -5.26 5.86 -5.59
C THR A 46 -5.38 7.10 -4.73
N ILE A 47 -5.29 6.95 -3.39
CA ILE A 47 -5.53 8.06 -2.48
C ILE A 47 -4.41 9.12 -2.55
N SER A 48 -3.15 8.68 -2.73
CA SER A 48 -2.04 9.63 -2.85
C SER A 48 -2.07 10.40 -4.17
N ASP A 49 -2.52 9.78 -5.26
CA ASP A 49 -2.70 10.46 -6.53
C ASP A 49 -3.85 11.48 -6.47
N LEU A 50 -4.98 11.10 -5.87
CA LEU A 50 -6.09 12.03 -5.62
C LEU A 50 -5.66 13.21 -4.73
N ALA A 51 -4.89 12.95 -3.69
CA ALA A 51 -4.40 13.98 -2.78
C ALA A 51 -3.48 15.00 -3.48
N ARG A 52 -2.68 14.55 -4.46
CA ARG A 52 -1.83 15.42 -5.28
C ARG A 52 -2.62 16.21 -6.29
N LEU A 53 -3.63 15.60 -6.92
CA LEU A 53 -4.46 16.22 -7.93
C LEU A 53 -5.36 17.34 -7.37
N ASP A 54 -5.94 17.13 -6.20
CA ASP A 54 -6.74 18.13 -5.49
C ASP A 54 -6.44 18.10 -3.99
N PRO A 55 -5.50 18.93 -3.50
CA PRO A 55 -5.16 18.99 -2.08
C PRO A 55 -6.30 19.45 -1.14
N GLN A 56 -7.41 19.93 -1.71
CA GLN A 56 -8.60 20.33 -0.94
C GLN A 56 -9.71 19.28 -0.95
N LEU A 57 -9.54 18.20 -1.71
CA LEU A 57 -10.48 17.08 -1.71
C LEU A 57 -10.35 16.29 -0.42
N PRO A 58 -11.42 16.17 0.41
CA PRO A 58 -11.37 15.32 1.58
C PRO A 58 -11.24 13.85 1.16
N LEU A 59 -10.29 13.15 1.76
CA LEU A 59 -9.99 11.75 1.45
C LEU A 59 -9.97 10.93 2.73
N VAL A 60 -10.53 9.72 2.68
CA VAL A 60 -10.53 8.77 3.80
C VAL A 60 -9.87 7.49 3.33
N ALA A 61 -8.84 7.04 4.02
CA ALA A 61 -8.22 5.74 3.79
C ALA A 61 -8.86 4.69 4.71
N SER A 62 -9.24 3.54 4.19
CA SER A 62 -9.72 2.40 4.97
C SER A 62 -8.98 1.13 4.56
N GLY A 63 -8.37 0.47 5.53
CA GLY A 63 -7.54 -0.71 5.28
C GLY A 63 -6.82 -1.16 6.53
N PHE A 64 -5.92 -2.12 6.37
CA PHE A 64 -5.07 -2.61 7.45
C PHE A 64 -3.60 -2.24 7.25
N ALA A 65 -2.97 -1.80 8.34
CA ALA A 65 -1.52 -1.72 8.49
C ALA A 65 -1.11 -2.55 9.71
N GLY A 66 -0.01 -3.28 9.64
CA GLY A 66 0.45 -4.14 10.73
C GLY A 66 1.07 -3.36 11.90
N HIS A 67 1.31 -4.06 13.01
CA HIS A 67 2.04 -3.55 14.17
C HIS A 67 3.56 -3.72 13.98
N ASP A 68 4.09 -3.23 12.87
CA ASP A 68 5.48 -3.39 12.46
C ASP A 68 6.01 -2.13 11.77
N ALA A 69 7.31 -2.13 11.44
CA ALA A 69 7.97 -0.99 10.83
C ALA A 69 7.41 -0.66 9.42
N GLU A 70 6.91 -1.66 8.70
CA GLU A 70 6.26 -1.49 7.41
C GLU A 70 4.92 -0.77 7.56
N GLY A 71 4.14 -1.11 8.60
CA GLY A 71 2.88 -0.42 8.91
C GLY A 71 3.10 1.02 9.34
N ASP A 72 4.13 1.26 10.14
CA ASP A 72 4.52 2.62 10.52
C ASP A 72 4.96 3.44 9.31
N PHE A 73 5.68 2.82 8.38
CA PHE A 73 6.07 3.46 7.13
C PHE A 73 4.87 3.84 6.27
N VAL A 74 3.89 2.95 6.11
CA VAL A 74 2.67 3.25 5.36
C VAL A 74 1.94 4.45 5.95
N LEU A 75 1.73 4.44 7.27
CA LEU A 75 1.03 5.54 7.95
C LEU A 75 1.82 6.86 7.87
N GLN A 76 3.14 6.80 7.97
CA GLN A 76 3.99 7.97 7.84
C GLN A 76 3.91 8.56 6.42
N GLU A 77 3.98 7.74 5.38
CA GLU A 77 3.91 8.21 3.99
C GLU A 77 2.54 8.80 3.66
N MET A 78 1.46 8.14 4.06
CA MET A 78 0.10 8.66 3.85
C MET A 78 -0.17 9.91 4.67
N GLY A 79 0.36 10.00 5.89
CA GLY A 79 0.23 11.15 6.78
C GLY A 79 0.93 12.44 6.30
N LYS A 80 1.74 12.37 5.24
CA LYS A 80 2.30 13.56 4.58
C LYS A 80 1.25 14.41 3.88
N TYR A 81 0.11 13.82 3.53
CA TYR A 81 -0.99 14.49 2.86
C TYR A 81 -2.03 14.95 3.87
N LYS A 82 -2.18 16.27 4.05
CA LYS A 82 -3.06 16.87 5.06
C LYS A 82 -4.55 16.61 4.83
N ASN A 83 -4.93 16.26 3.61
CA ASN A 83 -6.29 15.99 3.18
C ASN A 83 -6.65 14.50 3.21
N ILE A 84 -5.77 13.62 3.72
CA ILE A 84 -6.05 12.20 3.93
C ILE A 84 -6.35 11.96 5.40
N ASP A 85 -7.55 11.50 5.70
CA ASP A 85 -7.94 10.98 7.01
C ASP A 85 -7.59 9.49 7.10
N LEU A 86 -6.75 9.14 8.07
CA LEU A 86 -6.29 7.77 8.35
C LEU A 86 -7.06 7.10 9.50
N SER A 87 -8.09 7.75 10.04
CA SER A 87 -8.81 7.24 11.22
C SER A 87 -9.49 5.88 11.01
N MET A 88 -9.74 5.50 9.77
CA MET A 88 -10.29 4.19 9.41
C MET A 88 -9.23 3.15 9.01
N VAL A 89 -7.94 3.50 9.11
CA VAL A 89 -6.87 2.50 8.97
C VAL A 89 -6.67 1.82 10.32
N LYS A 90 -6.98 0.54 10.38
CA LYS A 90 -6.82 -0.27 11.59
C LYS A 90 -5.45 -0.94 11.62
N ARG A 91 -4.88 -1.04 12.82
CA ARG A 91 -3.66 -1.82 13.03
C ARG A 91 -4.04 -3.27 13.26
N ASN A 92 -3.53 -4.19 12.41
CA ASN A 92 -3.82 -5.61 12.51
C ASN A 92 -2.65 -6.44 12.00
N GLY A 93 -2.25 -7.44 12.76
CA GLY A 93 -1.26 -8.44 12.39
C GLY A 93 0.05 -7.84 11.83
N ARG A 94 0.52 -8.40 10.75
CA ARG A 94 1.71 -7.98 10.01
C ARG A 94 1.33 -7.26 8.72
N THR A 95 2.03 -6.21 8.38
CA THR A 95 1.79 -5.46 7.16
C THR A 95 2.04 -6.33 5.92
N SER A 96 1.16 -6.20 4.95
CA SER A 96 1.34 -6.81 3.65
C SER A 96 2.52 -6.18 2.92
N PHE A 97 3.35 -6.97 2.28
CA PHE A 97 4.48 -6.46 1.52
C PHE A 97 4.74 -7.28 0.25
N THR A 98 5.40 -6.65 -0.70
CA THR A 98 5.90 -7.32 -1.90
C THR A 98 7.41 -7.12 -1.99
N ALA A 99 8.17 -8.22 -2.05
CA ALA A 99 9.54 -8.18 -2.48
C ALA A 99 9.59 -8.22 -4.01
N VAL A 100 10.06 -7.15 -4.62
CA VAL A 100 10.13 -6.99 -6.07
C VAL A 100 11.58 -7.20 -6.51
N MET A 101 11.86 -8.33 -7.14
CA MET A 101 13.16 -8.55 -7.78
C MET A 101 13.15 -7.88 -9.15
N SER A 102 14.05 -6.93 -9.37
CA SER A 102 14.15 -6.17 -10.62
C SER A 102 15.50 -6.39 -11.29
N ASN A 103 15.50 -6.98 -12.47
CA ASN A 103 16.73 -7.20 -13.22
C ASN A 103 17.25 -5.88 -13.82
N ASN A 104 18.50 -5.53 -13.51
CA ASN A 104 19.10 -4.26 -13.95
C ASN A 104 19.31 -4.18 -15.46
N GLN A 105 19.48 -5.31 -16.14
CA GLN A 105 19.76 -5.37 -17.57
C GLN A 105 18.47 -5.43 -18.39
N THR A 106 17.60 -6.41 -18.09
CA THR A 106 16.37 -6.65 -18.88
C THR A 106 15.20 -5.79 -18.47
N LYS A 107 15.26 -5.17 -17.25
CA LYS A 107 14.16 -4.41 -16.62
C LYS A 107 12.91 -5.25 -16.29
N GLU A 108 13.02 -6.56 -16.42
CA GLU A 108 11.98 -7.49 -15.99
C GLU A 108 11.87 -7.55 -14.47
N ARG A 109 10.69 -7.83 -13.96
CA ARG A 109 10.41 -7.90 -12.53
C ARG A 109 9.66 -9.17 -12.18
N THR A 110 9.97 -9.70 -10.99
CA THR A 110 9.22 -10.81 -10.37
C THR A 110 8.84 -10.41 -8.96
N PHE A 111 7.64 -10.79 -8.55
CA PHE A 111 7.04 -10.33 -7.31
C PHE A 111 6.86 -11.51 -6.35
N PHE A 112 7.29 -11.31 -5.10
CA PHE A 112 7.06 -12.24 -4.00
C PHE A 112 6.23 -11.52 -2.96
N GLN A 113 4.94 -11.88 -2.89
CA GLN A 113 3.98 -11.18 -2.04
C GLN A 113 3.71 -11.95 -0.75
N HIS A 114 3.71 -11.21 0.36
CA HIS A 114 3.14 -11.62 1.62
C HIS A 114 1.82 -10.90 1.83
N ALA A 115 0.71 -11.62 1.82
CA ALA A 115 -0.62 -11.03 1.93
C ALA A 115 -0.84 -10.30 3.27
N GLY A 116 -0.27 -10.82 4.36
CA GLY A 116 -0.29 -10.18 5.67
C GLY A 116 -1.71 -9.85 6.14
N ALA A 117 -1.86 -8.67 6.76
CA ALA A 117 -3.13 -8.21 7.30
C ALA A 117 -4.22 -8.03 6.24
N ASN A 118 -3.86 -7.72 4.99
CA ASN A 118 -4.84 -7.53 3.92
C ASN A 118 -5.68 -8.78 3.62
N ALA A 119 -5.14 -9.98 3.91
CA ALA A 119 -5.89 -11.23 3.73
C ALA A 119 -7.13 -11.34 4.64
N TYR A 120 -7.23 -10.50 5.64
CA TYR A 120 -8.32 -10.50 6.63
C TYR A 120 -9.21 -9.26 6.56
N TYR A 121 -8.89 -8.31 5.67
CA TYR A 121 -9.71 -7.10 5.51
C TYR A 121 -10.96 -7.40 4.71
N GLY A 122 -12.12 -7.06 5.26
CA GLY A 122 -13.42 -7.31 4.67
C GLY A 122 -14.46 -6.25 4.97
N GLU A 123 -15.70 -6.52 4.61
CA GLU A 123 -16.82 -5.60 4.78
C GLU A 123 -17.05 -5.21 6.26
N ASP A 124 -16.87 -6.16 7.18
CA ASP A 124 -17.04 -5.96 8.63
C ASP A 124 -15.98 -5.01 9.23
N ASP A 125 -14.91 -4.74 8.51
CA ASP A 125 -13.86 -3.82 8.94
C ASP A 125 -14.14 -2.37 8.60
N ILE A 126 -15.14 -2.12 7.76
CA ILE A 126 -15.55 -0.79 7.33
C ILE A 126 -16.57 -0.25 8.31
N ASP A 127 -16.26 0.91 8.91
CA ASP A 127 -17.19 1.61 9.80
C ASP A 127 -18.13 2.48 8.96
N TRP A 128 -19.19 1.84 8.43
CA TRP A 128 -20.16 2.48 7.55
C TRP A 128 -20.86 3.68 8.19
N ASP A 129 -21.05 3.67 9.50
CA ASP A 129 -21.72 4.74 10.23
C ASP A 129 -20.89 6.03 10.31
N LYS A 130 -19.58 5.90 10.21
CA LYS A 130 -18.64 7.04 10.18
C LYS A 130 -18.34 7.58 8.79
N LEU A 131 -18.75 6.86 7.74
CA LEU A 131 -18.47 7.27 6.37
C LEU A 131 -19.44 8.35 5.90
N ASP A 132 -18.96 9.59 5.77
CA ASP A 132 -19.66 10.70 5.11
C ASP A 132 -18.92 11.14 3.84
N VAL A 133 -19.02 10.32 2.80
CA VAL A 133 -18.35 10.52 1.51
C VAL A 133 -19.33 10.45 0.34
N ASN A 134 -18.97 11.06 -0.79
CA ASN A 134 -19.77 10.99 -2.01
C ASN A 134 -19.42 9.73 -2.84
N ILE A 135 -18.20 9.24 -2.72
CA ILE A 135 -17.68 8.09 -3.49
C ILE A 135 -17.00 7.14 -2.51
N PHE A 136 -17.36 5.88 -2.61
CA PHE A 136 -16.66 4.79 -1.96
C PHE A 136 -15.98 3.96 -3.06
N HIS A 137 -14.64 3.97 -3.05
CA HIS A 137 -13.82 3.20 -3.96
C HIS A 137 -13.20 2.02 -3.22
N ILE A 138 -13.42 0.82 -3.70
CA ILE A 138 -12.76 -0.38 -3.19
C ILE A 138 -11.91 -1.00 -4.28
N GLY A 139 -10.66 -1.29 -3.95
CA GLY A 139 -9.73 -1.89 -4.90
C GLY A 139 -8.92 -3.02 -4.28
N TYR A 140 -8.67 -4.07 -5.08
CA TYR A 140 -7.93 -5.27 -4.71
C TYR A 140 -8.31 -5.79 -3.31
N ILE A 141 -9.38 -6.54 -3.26
CA ILE A 141 -9.66 -7.45 -2.14
C ILE A 141 -8.96 -8.76 -2.51
N LEU A 142 -7.97 -9.13 -1.73
CA LEU A 142 -7.19 -10.36 -1.96
C LEU A 142 -7.86 -11.56 -1.30
#